data_cc69675a5abd002d9b0cdc911077a90e
#
_entry.id   cc69675a5abd002d9b0cdc911077a90e
#
_cell.length_a   1.000
_cell.length_b   1.000
_cell.length_c   1.000
_cell.angle_alpha   90.00
_cell.angle_beta   90.00
_cell.angle_gamma   90.00
#
_symmetry.space_group_name_H-M   'P 1'
#
loop_
_entity.id
_entity.type
_entity.pdbx_description
1 polymer ?
#
loop_
_entity_poly.entity_id
_entity_poly.type
_entity_poly.pdbx_seq_one_letter_code
_entity_poly.pdbx_strand_id
1 'polypeptide(L)'
;IKDDVLQLEHIAIKFLDKLKDLGKIGNLIKVYHLEEYTTDEEILGMESHKILEILEKRLGVSKNDEHNYEIISRRLMRDYRMGKIGKFFLEFPKN
;
A
#
# COMPACT_ATOMS: atom_id res chain seq x y z
N ILE A 1 0.13 -2.86 22.11
CA ILE A 1 -0.67 -3.67 21.20
C ILE A 1 -1.30 -2.79 20.13
N LYS A 2 -1.99 -1.76 20.57
CA LYS A 2 -2.56 -0.81 19.63
C LYS A 2 -1.48 -0.06 18.89
N ASP A 3 -0.35 0.12 19.53
CA ASP A 3 0.78 0.81 18.91
C ASP A 3 1.30 0.04 17.71
N ASP A 4 1.26 -1.29 17.77
CA ASP A 4 1.72 -2.11 16.66
C ASP A 4 0.86 -1.92 15.42
N VAL A 5 -0.45 -1.82 15.60
CA VAL A 5 -1.37 -1.59 14.49
C VAL A 5 -1.13 -0.24 13.87
N LEU A 6 -0.99 0.78 14.70
CA LEU A 6 -0.73 2.14 14.21
C LEU A 6 0.61 2.22 13.48
N GLN A 7 1.62 1.49 13.98
CA GLN A 7 2.91 1.48 13.33
C GLN A 7 2.85 0.82 11.96
N LEU A 8 2.07 -0.26 11.84
CA LEU A 8 1.92 -0.93 10.55
C LEU A 8 1.28 -0.03 9.52
N GLU A 9 0.24 0.69 9.94
CA GLU A 9 -0.41 1.62 9.04
C GLU A 9 0.55 2.73 8.62
N HIS A 10 1.29 3.24 9.57
CA HIS A 10 2.26 4.30 9.32
C HIS A 10 3.36 3.82 8.36
N ILE A 11 3.83 2.60 8.57
CA ILE A 11 4.84 2.00 7.70
C ILE A 11 4.29 1.84 6.28
N ALA A 12 3.04 1.41 6.17
CA ALA A 12 2.42 1.27 4.85
C ALA A 12 2.33 2.60 4.13
N ILE A 13 1.94 3.66 4.85
CA ILE A 13 1.86 4.99 4.25
C ILE A 13 3.23 5.43 3.75
N LYS A 14 4.26 5.24 4.56
CA LYS A 14 5.62 5.60 4.17
C LYS A 14 6.11 4.77 2.99
N PHE A 15 5.74 3.49 2.97
CA PHE A 15 6.08 2.62 1.86
C PHE A 15 5.47 3.14 0.56
N LEU A 16 4.20 3.52 0.60
CA LEU A 16 3.55 4.05 -0.58
C LEU A 16 4.17 5.37 -1.02
N ASP A 17 4.51 6.23 -0.06
CA ASP A 17 5.18 7.48 -0.37
C ASP A 17 6.51 7.24 -1.08
N LYS A 18 7.27 6.25 -0.62
CA LYS A 18 8.54 5.90 -1.25
C LYS A 18 8.33 5.36 -2.66
N LEU A 19 7.30 4.55 -2.85
CA LEU A 19 7.00 4.04 -4.18
C LEU A 19 6.71 5.18 -5.15
N LYS A 20 6.01 6.21 -4.67
CA LYS A 20 5.74 7.37 -5.51
C LYS A 20 7.03 8.11 -5.86
N ASP A 21 7.90 8.29 -4.86
CA ASP A 21 9.17 8.97 -5.09
C ASP A 21 10.03 8.24 -6.11
N LEU A 22 9.97 6.92 -6.11
CA LEU A 22 10.75 6.11 -7.03
C LEU A 22 10.08 5.92 -8.39
N GLY A 23 8.86 6.41 -8.53
CA GLY A 23 8.09 6.21 -9.75
C GLY A 23 7.62 4.78 -9.92
N LYS A 24 7.54 4.03 -8.83
CA LYS A 24 7.14 2.62 -8.87
C LYS A 24 5.73 2.36 -8.37
N ILE A 25 5.00 3.41 -8.00
CA ILE A 25 3.66 3.23 -7.43
C ILE A 25 2.71 2.55 -8.42
N GLY A 26 2.92 2.75 -9.71
CA GLY A 26 2.09 2.12 -10.73
C GLY A 26 2.18 0.60 -10.73
N ASN A 27 3.24 0.04 -10.14
CA ASN A 27 3.37 -1.40 -10.05
C ASN A 27 2.21 -2.03 -9.28
N LEU A 28 1.63 -1.27 -8.33
CA LEU A 28 0.51 -1.78 -7.54
C LEU A 28 -0.71 -2.05 -8.40
N ILE A 29 -0.89 -1.29 -9.45
CA ILE A 29 -2.04 -1.49 -10.34
C ILE A 29 -1.98 -2.87 -10.95
N LYS A 30 -0.80 -3.30 -11.39
CA LYS A 30 -0.62 -4.62 -11.99
C LYS A 30 -0.69 -5.72 -10.94
N VAL A 31 -0.06 -5.50 -9.79
CA VAL A 31 0.02 -6.53 -8.75
C VAL A 31 -1.34 -6.83 -8.16
N TYR A 32 -2.14 -5.80 -7.91
CA TYR A 32 -3.43 -5.94 -7.23
C TYR A 32 -4.62 -5.74 -8.15
N HIS A 33 -4.38 -5.57 -9.45
CA HIS A 33 -5.45 -5.43 -10.44
C HIS A 33 -6.35 -4.24 -10.13
N LEU A 34 -5.74 -3.06 -10.07
CA LEU A 34 -6.45 -1.84 -9.72
C LEU A 34 -6.93 -1.04 -10.92
N GLU A 35 -6.95 -1.66 -12.10
CA GLU A 35 -7.28 -0.95 -13.34
C GLU A 35 -8.68 -0.32 -13.32
N GLU A 36 -9.59 -0.92 -12.56
CA GLU A 36 -10.94 -0.39 -12.46
C GLU A 36 -11.03 0.83 -11.56
N TYR A 37 -10.02 1.07 -10.74
CA TYR A 37 -10.06 2.12 -9.72
C TYR A 37 -9.17 3.30 -10.05
N THR A 38 -8.09 3.08 -10.79
CA THR A 38 -7.13 4.14 -11.02
C THR A 38 -6.26 3.83 -12.23
N THR A 39 -5.48 4.83 -12.65
CA THR A 39 -4.52 4.67 -13.74
C THR A 39 -3.12 5.01 -13.23
N ASP A 40 -2.10 4.72 -14.06
CA ASP A 40 -0.72 5.04 -13.69
C ASP A 40 -0.54 6.52 -13.41
N GLU A 41 -1.20 7.37 -14.19
CA GLU A 41 -1.09 8.80 -14.01
C GLU A 41 -1.80 9.27 -12.74
N GLU A 42 -2.99 8.74 -12.50
CA GLU A 42 -3.77 9.14 -11.33
C GLU A 42 -3.11 8.73 -10.04
N ILE A 43 -2.59 7.50 -9.99
CA ILE A 43 -2.04 6.98 -8.75
C ILE A 43 -0.77 7.73 -8.33
N LEU A 44 -0.04 8.29 -9.29
CA LEU A 44 1.15 9.08 -8.98
C LEU A 44 0.82 10.33 -8.18
N GLY A 45 -0.34 10.93 -8.43
CA GLY A 45 -0.75 12.13 -7.73
C GLY A 45 -1.68 11.86 -6.57
N MET A 46 -1.92 10.62 -6.26
CA MET A 46 -2.90 10.23 -5.25
C MET A 46 -2.25 10.19 -3.86
N GLU A 47 -3.00 10.60 -2.85
CA GLU A 47 -2.52 10.48 -1.48
C GLU A 47 -2.44 9.02 -1.09
N SER A 48 -1.44 8.68 -0.27
CA SER A 48 -1.23 7.29 0.14
C SER A 48 -2.43 6.70 0.87
N HIS A 49 -3.12 7.50 1.69
CA HIS A 49 -4.33 7.05 2.35
C HIS A 49 -5.40 6.62 1.35
N LYS A 50 -5.53 7.38 0.27
CA LYS A 50 -6.49 7.06 -0.77
C LYS A 50 -6.13 5.74 -1.46
N ILE A 51 -4.85 5.51 -1.65
CA ILE A 51 -4.38 4.27 -2.23
C ILE A 51 -4.74 3.09 -1.33
N LEU A 52 -4.58 3.26 -0.02
CA LEU A 52 -4.98 2.22 0.93
C LEU A 52 -6.47 1.92 0.84
N GLU A 53 -7.30 2.95 0.68
CA GLU A 53 -8.73 2.75 0.53
C GLU A 53 -9.06 1.93 -0.71
N ILE A 54 -8.38 2.23 -1.80
CA ILE A 54 -8.58 1.48 -3.04
C ILE A 54 -8.19 0.01 -2.84
N LEU A 55 -7.07 -0.22 -2.16
CA LEU A 55 -6.64 -1.58 -1.88
C LEU A 55 -7.65 -2.32 -1.01
N GLU A 56 -8.23 -1.63 -0.03
CA GLU A 56 -9.28 -2.25 0.78
C GLU A 56 -10.45 -2.71 -0.08
N LYS A 57 -10.88 -1.86 -0.98
CA LYS A 57 -12.02 -2.18 -1.85
C LYS A 57 -11.68 -3.34 -2.76
N ARG A 58 -10.51 -3.31 -3.34
CA ARG A 58 -10.11 -4.35 -4.28
C ARG A 58 -9.95 -5.71 -3.60
N LEU A 59 -9.37 -5.73 -2.40
CA LEU A 59 -9.11 -6.96 -1.69
C LEU A 59 -10.27 -7.42 -0.82
N GLY A 60 -11.29 -6.59 -0.70
CA GLY A 60 -12.50 -6.95 0.03
C GLY A 60 -12.31 -7.16 1.52
N VAL A 61 -11.39 -6.41 2.14
CA VAL A 61 -11.07 -6.59 3.56
C VAL A 61 -11.77 -5.60 4.47
N SER A 62 -12.54 -4.69 3.89
CA SER A 62 -13.29 -3.72 4.68
C SER A 62 -14.53 -4.41 5.27
N LYS A 63 -14.76 -4.21 6.56
CA LYS A 63 -15.91 -4.80 7.25
C LYS A 63 -16.64 -3.73 8.04
N ASN A 64 -17.97 -3.74 7.92
CA ASN A 64 -18.83 -2.88 8.74
C ASN A 64 -18.41 -1.41 8.69
N ASP A 65 -18.01 -0.96 7.51
CA ASP A 65 -17.60 0.43 7.28
C ASP A 65 -16.33 0.82 8.03
N GLU A 66 -15.64 -0.15 8.62
CA GLU A 66 -14.37 0.12 9.27
C GLU A 66 -13.23 -0.21 8.33
N HIS A 67 -12.20 0.63 8.39
CA HIS A 67 -11.01 0.40 7.59
C HIS A 67 -10.15 -0.68 8.22
N ASN A 68 -9.63 -1.55 7.40
CA ASN A 68 -8.79 -2.64 7.89
C ASN A 68 -7.38 -2.47 7.34
N TYR A 69 -6.76 -1.37 7.70
CA TYR A 69 -5.43 -1.04 7.21
C TYR A 69 -4.36 -2.00 7.69
N GLU A 70 -4.61 -2.67 8.82
CA GLU A 70 -3.64 -3.64 9.31
C GLU A 70 -3.44 -4.78 8.32
N ILE A 71 -4.54 -5.33 7.82
CA ILE A 71 -4.46 -6.42 6.86
C ILE A 71 -3.77 -5.96 5.57
N ILE A 72 -4.14 -4.78 5.10
CA ILE A 72 -3.53 -4.24 3.89
C ILE A 72 -2.05 -4.00 4.09
N SER A 73 -1.69 -3.44 5.24
CA SER A 73 -0.28 -3.14 5.52
C SER A 73 0.57 -4.40 5.56
N ARG A 74 0.07 -5.45 6.20
CA ARG A 74 0.78 -6.72 6.26
C ARG A 74 0.92 -7.33 4.87
N ARG A 75 -0.12 -7.23 4.06
CA ARG A 75 -0.10 -7.76 2.70
C ARG A 75 0.92 -7.05 1.84
N LEU A 76 0.95 -5.72 1.93
CA LEU A 76 1.93 -4.93 1.18
C LEU A 76 3.36 -5.29 1.55
N MET A 77 3.62 -5.38 2.84
CA MET A 77 4.96 -5.69 3.31
C MET A 77 5.40 -7.09 2.88
N ARG A 78 4.49 -8.04 2.99
CA ARG A 78 4.79 -9.41 2.58
C ARG A 78 5.08 -9.47 1.08
N ASP A 79 4.23 -8.85 0.28
CA ASP A 79 4.41 -8.90 -1.17
C ASP A 79 5.67 -8.19 -1.60
N TYR A 80 6.03 -7.12 -0.90
CA TYR A 80 7.29 -6.44 -1.16
C TYR A 80 8.48 -7.36 -0.86
N ARG A 81 8.45 -8.03 0.28
CA ARG A 81 9.55 -8.95 0.65
C ARG A 81 9.68 -10.09 -0.34
N MET A 82 8.58 -10.52 -0.91
CA MET A 82 8.59 -11.62 -1.88
C MET A 82 8.92 -11.15 -3.29
N GLY A 83 9.18 -9.86 -3.47
CA GLY A 83 9.54 -9.31 -4.76
C GLY A 83 8.39 -9.13 -5.72
N LYS A 84 7.15 -9.27 -5.26
CA LYS A 84 5.99 -9.16 -6.13
C LYS A 84 5.72 -7.75 -6.61
N ILE A 85 6.08 -6.76 -5.80
CA ILE A 85 5.84 -5.36 -6.14
C ILE A 85 6.98 -4.82 -6.99
N GLY A 86 8.15 -5.41 -6.87
CA GLY A 86 9.31 -5.02 -7.64
C GLY A 86 10.56 -5.36 -6.88
N LYS A 87 11.66 -5.50 -7.61
CA LYS A 87 12.93 -5.82 -6.99
C LYS A 87 13.75 -4.54 -6.86
N PHE A 88 13.58 -3.88 -5.74
CA PHE A 88 14.30 -2.66 -5.45
C PHE A 88 14.40 -2.53 -3.94
N PHE A 89 15.37 -1.77 -3.49
CA PHE A 89 15.59 -1.57 -2.07
C PHE A 89 14.88 -0.34 -1.56
N LEU A 90 14.18 -0.52 -0.46
CA LEU A 90 13.61 0.59 0.28
C LEU A 90 14.22 0.55 1.67
N GLU A 91 14.70 1.70 2.11
CA GLU A 91 15.19 1.82 3.46
C GLU A 91 14.11 2.42 4.34
N PHE A 92 13.79 1.70 5.40
CA PHE A 92 12.85 2.19 6.39
C PHE A 92 13.62 2.55 7.64
N PRO A 93 13.23 3.62 8.32
CA PRO A 93 13.88 3.93 9.59
C PRO A 93 13.65 2.78 10.55
N LYS A 94 14.68 2.42 11.27
CA LYS A 94 14.56 1.36 12.25
C LYS A 94 13.81 1.89 13.45
N ASN A 95 12.82 1.20 13.82
CA ASN A 95 11.87 1.50 14.86
C ASN A 95 11.40 2.92 14.85
#